data_88fc09b958256797dc672fd9df327dc0
#
_entry.id   88fc09b958256797dc672fd9df327dc0
#
_cell.length_a   1.000
_cell.length_b   1.000
_cell.length_c   1.000
_cell.angle_alpha   90.00
_cell.angle_beta   90.00
_cell.angle_gamma   90.00
#
_symmetry.space_group_name_H-M   'P 1'
#
loop_
_entity.id
_entity.type
_entity.pdbx_description
1 polymer ?
#
loop_
_entity_poly.entity_id
_entity_poly.type
_entity_poly.pdbx_seq_one_letter_code
_entity_poly.pdbx_strand_id
1 'polypeptide(L)'
;MESGHKLSINQWALEDRPREKMMEKGAAALSDAELLAILIGSGNTEESAVELMRRLLLSCDNNLNSLAKWEVCDYSRFKGIGPAKSITVMAALELGKRRKLQSIKERPQITCSKDIYDIFQPLMCDLEQEEFWALLLNQATKLIDKVRISTGGIDGTYTDVRMILREVLLQRATQIAVVHNHPSGNIHPSQPDKILTEHIRKAADTMNIRLIDHVIVCESQFYSFADEGLL
;
A
#
# COMPACT_ATOMS: atom_id res chain seq x y z
N MET A 1 -53.92 6.87 -14.54
CA MET A 1 -52.46 6.68 -14.63
C MET A 1 -51.89 7.12 -13.27
N GLU A 2 -51.58 6.17 -12.42
CA GLU A 2 -51.00 6.46 -11.13
C GLU A 2 -49.60 7.03 -11.37
N SER A 3 -49.37 8.27 -10.96
CA SER A 3 -48.06 8.88 -10.89
C SER A 3 -47.26 8.15 -9.81
N GLY A 4 -46.44 7.19 -10.24
CA GLY A 4 -45.54 6.48 -9.36
C GLY A 4 -44.73 7.47 -8.53
N HIS A 5 -44.96 7.49 -7.24
CA HIS A 5 -44.29 8.41 -6.32
C HIS A 5 -42.81 7.99 -6.27
N LYS A 6 -41.93 8.81 -6.86
CA LYS A 6 -40.50 8.57 -6.88
C LYS A 6 -39.94 8.62 -5.48
N LEU A 7 -39.40 7.50 -5.00
CA LEU A 7 -38.66 7.45 -3.75
C LEU A 7 -37.29 8.14 -3.92
N SER A 8 -37.02 9.14 -3.10
CA SER A 8 -35.65 9.70 -3.02
C SER A 8 -34.70 8.64 -2.41
N ILE A 9 -33.39 8.73 -2.73
CA ILE A 9 -32.39 7.79 -2.17
C ILE A 9 -32.43 7.76 -0.65
N ASN A 10 -32.80 8.86 0.02
CA ASN A 10 -32.95 8.92 1.47
C ASN A 10 -34.13 8.10 2.01
N GLN A 11 -35.05 7.67 1.17
CA GLN A 11 -36.20 6.81 1.50
C GLN A 11 -35.92 5.34 1.24
N TRP A 12 -34.79 5.00 0.60
CA TRP A 12 -34.37 3.62 0.37
C TRP A 12 -33.92 2.97 1.68
N ALA A 13 -33.92 1.64 1.72
CA ALA A 13 -33.27 0.91 2.80
C ALA A 13 -31.79 1.34 2.90
N LEU A 14 -31.21 1.38 4.10
CA LEU A 14 -29.84 1.85 4.31
C LEU A 14 -28.84 1.05 3.44
N GLU A 15 -29.05 -0.25 3.36
CA GLU A 15 -28.20 -1.18 2.56
C GLU A 15 -28.24 -0.93 1.04
N ASP A 16 -29.28 -0.25 0.53
CA ASP A 16 -29.44 0.08 -0.88
C ASP A 16 -28.92 1.49 -1.23
N ARG A 17 -28.65 2.33 -0.23
CA ARG A 17 -28.07 3.65 -0.45
C ARG A 17 -26.62 3.55 -0.82
N PRO A 18 -26.18 4.11 -1.96
CA PRO A 18 -24.81 3.86 -2.46
C PRO A 18 -23.68 4.20 -1.49
N ARG A 19 -23.79 5.27 -0.69
CA ARG A 19 -22.75 5.67 0.27
C ARG A 19 -22.68 4.72 1.45
N GLU A 20 -23.80 4.35 2.01
CA GLU A 20 -23.94 3.41 3.11
C GLU A 20 -23.49 2.01 2.67
N LYS A 21 -23.92 1.57 1.49
CA LYS A 21 -23.49 0.33 0.86
C LYS A 21 -21.96 0.28 0.64
N MET A 22 -21.36 1.42 0.24
CA MET A 22 -19.92 1.52 0.07
C MET A 22 -19.16 1.40 1.40
N MET A 23 -19.69 2.00 2.47
CA MET A 23 -19.08 1.92 3.81
C MET A 23 -19.16 0.51 4.39
N GLU A 24 -20.29 -0.18 4.20
CA GLU A 24 -20.53 -1.50 4.78
C GLU A 24 -19.89 -2.62 3.98
N LYS A 25 -20.07 -2.60 2.64
CA LYS A 25 -19.70 -3.72 1.74
C LYS A 25 -18.51 -3.42 0.83
N GLY A 26 -17.97 -2.20 0.89
CA GLY A 26 -16.85 -1.76 0.07
C GLY A 26 -17.24 -1.38 -1.37
N ALA A 27 -16.31 -0.74 -2.08
CA ALA A 27 -16.54 -0.22 -3.43
C ALA A 27 -16.87 -1.31 -4.46
N ALA A 28 -16.33 -2.52 -4.31
CA ALA A 28 -16.54 -3.64 -5.23
C ALA A 28 -18.00 -4.15 -5.26
N ALA A 29 -18.79 -3.83 -4.24
CA ALA A 29 -20.19 -4.21 -4.17
C ALA A 29 -21.13 -3.25 -4.94
N LEU A 30 -20.62 -2.11 -5.43
CA LEU A 30 -21.39 -1.11 -6.13
C LEU A 30 -21.29 -1.28 -7.65
N SER A 31 -22.41 -1.03 -8.33
CA SER A 31 -22.44 -0.87 -9.79
C SER A 31 -21.79 0.45 -10.21
N ASP A 32 -21.39 0.56 -11.48
CA ASP A 32 -20.84 1.81 -12.04
C ASP A 32 -21.82 2.97 -11.90
N ALA A 33 -23.12 2.73 -12.04
CA ALA A 33 -24.15 3.74 -11.84
C ALA A 33 -24.21 4.24 -10.39
N GLU A 34 -24.05 3.36 -9.41
CA GLU A 34 -24.01 3.72 -8.00
C GLU A 34 -22.74 4.50 -7.64
N LEU A 35 -21.58 4.10 -8.20
CA LEU A 35 -20.31 4.84 -8.03
C LEU A 35 -20.40 6.25 -8.63
N LEU A 36 -20.92 6.38 -9.86
CA LEU A 36 -21.14 7.68 -10.50
C LEU A 36 -22.18 8.53 -9.75
N ALA A 37 -23.22 7.90 -9.19
CA ALA A 37 -24.23 8.58 -8.38
C ALA A 37 -23.63 9.19 -7.08
N ILE A 38 -22.67 8.51 -6.46
CA ILE A 38 -21.91 9.08 -5.31
C ILE A 38 -21.16 10.35 -5.74
N LEU A 39 -20.52 10.35 -6.92
CA LEU A 39 -19.74 11.47 -7.42
C LEU A 39 -20.61 12.70 -7.70
N ILE A 40 -21.76 12.53 -8.36
CA ILE A 40 -22.65 13.66 -8.69
C ILE A 40 -23.51 14.13 -7.51
N GLY A 41 -23.64 13.32 -6.45
CA GLY A 41 -24.29 13.62 -5.17
C GLY A 41 -25.81 13.73 -5.21
N SER A 42 -26.42 14.17 -6.30
CA SER A 42 -27.88 14.35 -6.42
C SER A 42 -28.35 14.12 -7.85
N GLY A 43 -29.56 13.59 -8.02
CA GLY A 43 -30.25 13.50 -9.29
C GLY A 43 -30.89 14.83 -9.71
N ASN A 44 -32.06 14.75 -10.34
CA ASN A 44 -32.90 15.87 -10.71
C ASN A 44 -34.32 15.71 -10.11
N THR A 45 -35.26 16.56 -10.51
CA THR A 45 -36.65 16.51 -10.01
C THR A 45 -37.41 15.24 -10.45
N GLU A 46 -36.93 14.56 -11.50
CA GLU A 46 -37.61 13.41 -12.13
C GLU A 46 -36.90 12.09 -11.81
N GLU A 47 -35.60 12.11 -11.56
CA GLU A 47 -34.75 10.92 -11.40
C GLU A 47 -33.83 11.02 -10.18
N SER A 48 -33.61 9.90 -9.49
CA SER A 48 -32.55 9.79 -8.48
C SER A 48 -31.16 9.88 -9.12
N ALA A 49 -30.12 10.10 -8.35
CA ALA A 49 -28.77 10.12 -8.86
C ALA A 49 -28.41 8.78 -9.56
N VAL A 50 -28.86 7.65 -9.01
CA VAL A 50 -28.58 6.32 -9.57
C VAL A 50 -29.32 6.12 -10.91
N GLU A 51 -30.60 6.49 -10.99
CA GLU A 51 -31.37 6.39 -12.23
C GLU A 51 -30.81 7.28 -13.33
N LEU A 52 -30.44 8.51 -12.98
CA LEU A 52 -29.80 9.45 -13.89
C LEU A 52 -28.49 8.87 -14.45
N MET A 53 -27.66 8.24 -13.59
CA MET A 53 -26.41 7.63 -14.03
C MET A 53 -26.60 6.35 -14.83
N ARG A 54 -27.64 5.55 -14.53
CA ARG A 54 -28.01 4.40 -15.39
C ARG A 54 -28.38 4.86 -16.78
N ARG A 55 -29.22 5.90 -16.91
CA ARG A 55 -29.63 6.45 -18.21
C ARG A 55 -28.45 7.03 -18.98
N LEU A 56 -27.52 7.70 -18.28
CA LEU A 56 -26.30 8.23 -18.87
C LEU A 56 -25.42 7.09 -19.40
N LEU A 57 -25.17 6.06 -18.58
CA LEU A 57 -24.35 4.91 -18.98
C LEU A 57 -24.97 4.14 -20.16
N LEU A 58 -26.28 3.97 -20.20
CA LEU A 58 -26.97 3.34 -21.34
C LEU A 58 -26.70 4.09 -22.66
N SER A 59 -26.56 5.41 -22.64
CA SER A 59 -26.28 6.19 -23.86
C SER A 59 -24.84 6.05 -24.38
N CYS A 60 -23.97 5.38 -23.62
CA CYS A 60 -22.62 5.03 -24.05
C CYS A 60 -22.36 3.51 -23.90
N ASP A 61 -23.38 2.69 -24.09
CA ASP A 61 -23.35 1.22 -24.08
C ASP A 61 -22.76 0.63 -22.77
N ASN A 62 -22.98 1.30 -21.65
CA ASN A 62 -22.41 0.96 -20.33
C ASN A 62 -20.86 0.88 -20.35
N ASN A 63 -20.21 1.64 -21.22
CA ASN A 63 -18.77 1.59 -21.43
C ASN A 63 -18.08 2.83 -20.83
N LEU A 64 -17.37 2.67 -19.74
CA LEU A 64 -16.63 3.75 -19.07
C LEU A 64 -15.52 4.35 -19.95
N ASN A 65 -14.93 3.59 -20.89
CA ASN A 65 -13.96 4.13 -21.83
C ASN A 65 -14.62 5.06 -22.86
N SER A 66 -15.87 4.77 -23.25
CA SER A 66 -16.66 5.66 -24.10
C SER A 66 -17.05 6.94 -23.35
N LEU A 67 -17.50 6.78 -22.09
CA LEU A 67 -17.82 7.89 -21.19
C LEU A 67 -16.62 8.82 -20.94
N ALA A 68 -15.42 8.27 -20.84
CA ALA A 68 -14.19 9.02 -20.60
C ALA A 68 -13.76 9.92 -21.79
N LYS A 69 -14.38 9.75 -22.96
CA LYS A 69 -14.13 10.59 -24.15
C LYS A 69 -15.10 11.78 -24.26
N TRP A 70 -16.12 11.82 -23.40
CA TRP A 70 -17.12 12.87 -23.43
C TRP A 70 -16.58 14.20 -22.93
N GLU A 71 -17.08 15.27 -23.52
CA GLU A 71 -16.86 16.64 -23.08
C GLU A 71 -18.01 17.15 -22.21
N VAL A 72 -17.84 18.30 -21.57
CA VAL A 72 -18.86 18.89 -20.69
C VAL A 72 -20.21 19.04 -21.40
N CYS A 73 -20.20 19.37 -22.71
CA CYS A 73 -21.41 19.53 -23.54
C CYS A 73 -22.20 18.21 -23.67
N ASP A 74 -21.53 17.05 -23.72
CA ASP A 74 -22.18 15.75 -23.84
C ASP A 74 -22.93 15.39 -22.56
N TYR A 75 -22.30 15.60 -21.41
CA TYR A 75 -22.92 15.42 -20.10
C TYR A 75 -24.10 16.38 -19.89
N SER A 76 -23.99 17.62 -20.35
CA SER A 76 -25.01 18.66 -20.17
C SER A 76 -26.31 18.41 -20.94
N ARG A 77 -26.34 17.43 -21.86
CA ARG A 77 -27.56 16.96 -22.53
C ARG A 77 -28.52 16.26 -21.56
N PHE A 78 -28.01 15.82 -20.41
CA PHE A 78 -28.79 15.13 -19.40
C PHE A 78 -29.32 16.12 -18.35
N LYS A 79 -30.65 16.27 -18.28
CA LYS A 79 -31.30 17.15 -17.30
C LYS A 79 -30.82 16.79 -15.89
N GLY A 80 -30.26 17.76 -15.17
CA GLY A 80 -29.73 17.57 -13.82
C GLY A 80 -28.21 17.36 -13.75
N ILE A 81 -27.53 17.34 -14.92
CA ILE A 81 -26.08 17.35 -15.01
C ILE A 81 -25.63 18.70 -15.59
N GLY A 82 -25.14 19.56 -14.73
CA GLY A 82 -24.49 20.81 -15.10
C GLY A 82 -22.97 20.69 -15.15
N PRO A 83 -22.26 21.77 -15.50
CA PRO A 83 -20.80 21.77 -15.63
C PRO A 83 -20.06 21.20 -14.40
N ALA A 84 -20.50 21.55 -13.20
CA ALA A 84 -19.86 21.08 -11.96
C ALA A 84 -19.89 19.53 -11.84
N LYS A 85 -21.05 18.90 -12.06
CA LYS A 85 -21.20 17.45 -12.01
C LYS A 85 -20.41 16.77 -13.14
N SER A 86 -20.44 17.34 -14.35
CA SER A 86 -19.65 16.86 -15.51
C SER A 86 -18.17 16.84 -15.17
N ILE A 87 -17.63 17.93 -14.67
CA ILE A 87 -16.21 18.06 -14.30
C ILE A 87 -15.84 17.05 -13.21
N THR A 88 -16.70 16.82 -12.22
CA THR A 88 -16.46 15.82 -11.16
C THR A 88 -16.30 14.41 -11.73
N VAL A 89 -17.18 14.01 -12.66
CA VAL A 89 -17.09 12.69 -13.31
C VAL A 89 -15.85 12.61 -14.19
N MET A 90 -15.59 13.62 -15.02
CA MET A 90 -14.41 13.68 -15.90
C MET A 90 -13.11 13.60 -15.10
N ALA A 91 -13.01 14.32 -13.98
CA ALA A 91 -11.85 14.28 -13.09
C ALA A 91 -11.63 12.89 -12.48
N ALA A 92 -12.69 12.21 -12.07
CA ALA A 92 -12.60 10.86 -11.53
C ALA A 92 -12.12 9.85 -12.58
N LEU A 93 -12.62 9.93 -13.82
CA LEU A 93 -12.19 9.08 -14.93
C LEU A 93 -10.74 9.35 -15.32
N GLU A 94 -10.30 10.62 -15.35
CA GLU A 94 -8.91 10.99 -15.61
C GLU A 94 -7.97 10.47 -14.52
N LEU A 95 -8.35 10.56 -13.24
CA LEU A 95 -7.58 9.97 -12.13
C LEU A 95 -7.45 8.46 -12.27
N GLY A 96 -8.53 7.78 -12.66
CA GLY A 96 -8.51 6.34 -12.96
C GLY A 96 -7.53 5.99 -14.08
N LYS A 97 -7.51 6.79 -15.15
CA LYS A 97 -6.55 6.66 -16.26
C LYS A 97 -5.10 6.88 -15.79
N ARG A 98 -4.84 7.96 -15.05
CA ARG A 98 -3.50 8.24 -14.50
C ARG A 98 -3.03 7.14 -13.57
N ARG A 99 -3.89 6.59 -12.71
CA ARG A 99 -3.57 5.44 -11.87
C ARG A 99 -3.14 4.23 -12.70
N LYS A 100 -3.83 3.95 -13.82
CA LYS A 100 -3.47 2.84 -14.72
C LYS A 100 -2.12 3.08 -15.42
N LEU A 101 -1.79 4.34 -15.72
CA LEU A 101 -0.54 4.73 -16.38
C LEU A 101 0.63 4.87 -15.39
N GLN A 102 0.36 5.00 -14.09
CA GLN A 102 1.44 4.96 -13.10
C GLN A 102 2.10 3.59 -13.17
N SER A 103 3.37 3.59 -13.56
CA SER A 103 4.20 2.39 -13.43
C SER A 103 4.16 1.94 -11.97
N ILE A 104 3.80 0.70 -11.73
CA ILE A 104 4.06 0.06 -10.45
C ILE A 104 5.59 0.15 -10.30
N LYS A 105 6.09 0.95 -9.34
CA LYS A 105 7.50 0.90 -8.98
C LYS A 105 7.77 -0.55 -8.64
N GLU A 106 8.55 -1.23 -9.48
CA GLU A 106 8.97 -2.58 -9.17
C GLU A 106 9.72 -2.52 -7.85
N ARG A 107 9.19 -3.23 -6.87
CA ARG A 107 9.85 -3.34 -5.57
C ARG A 107 11.10 -4.17 -5.77
N PRO A 108 12.29 -3.71 -5.34
CA PRO A 108 13.50 -4.52 -5.41
C PRO A 108 13.23 -5.91 -4.84
N GLN A 109 13.72 -6.93 -5.51
CA GLN A 109 13.67 -8.30 -5.04
C GLN A 109 15.02 -8.65 -4.42
N ILE A 110 15.01 -9.25 -3.26
CA ILE A 110 16.21 -9.75 -2.59
C ILE A 110 16.43 -11.19 -3.02
N THR A 111 17.53 -11.42 -3.69
CA THR A 111 17.94 -12.73 -4.20
C THR A 111 19.19 -13.25 -3.51
N CYS A 112 20.02 -12.37 -2.96
CA CYS A 112 21.25 -12.70 -2.24
C CYS A 112 21.57 -11.63 -1.17
N SER A 113 22.51 -11.92 -0.30
CA SER A 113 23.01 -11.02 0.75
C SER A 113 23.53 -9.69 0.20
N LYS A 114 24.13 -9.73 -0.99
CA LYS A 114 24.62 -8.52 -1.66
C LYS A 114 23.51 -7.52 -2.00
N ASP A 115 22.32 -7.97 -2.37
CA ASP A 115 21.17 -7.09 -2.64
C ASP A 115 20.81 -6.29 -1.36
N ILE A 116 20.92 -6.93 -0.19
CA ILE A 116 20.68 -6.29 1.12
C ILE A 116 21.79 -5.25 1.38
N TYR A 117 23.04 -5.64 1.19
CA TYR A 117 24.18 -4.74 1.33
C TYR A 117 24.05 -3.50 0.45
N ASP A 118 23.75 -3.67 -0.84
CA ASP A 118 23.61 -2.58 -1.81
C ASP A 118 22.49 -1.58 -1.46
N ILE A 119 21.46 -2.04 -0.75
CA ILE A 119 20.39 -1.18 -0.23
C ILE A 119 20.85 -0.35 0.98
N PHE A 120 21.68 -0.93 1.85
CA PHE A 120 21.99 -0.32 3.14
C PHE A 120 23.36 0.38 3.17
N GLN A 121 24.32 -0.04 2.35
CA GLN A 121 25.63 0.57 2.28
C GLN A 121 25.57 2.10 2.11
N PRO A 122 24.79 2.67 1.17
CA PRO A 122 24.70 4.11 1.01
C PRO A 122 24.03 4.86 2.19
N LEU A 123 23.35 4.13 3.06
CA LEU A 123 22.67 4.69 4.23
C LEU A 123 23.54 4.64 5.49
N MET A 124 24.50 3.72 5.52
CA MET A 124 25.23 3.35 6.73
C MET A 124 26.74 3.61 6.66
N CYS A 125 27.32 3.80 5.47
CA CYS A 125 28.78 3.89 5.31
C CYS A 125 29.42 5.07 6.06
N ASP A 126 28.69 6.17 6.22
CA ASP A 126 29.19 7.39 6.87
C ASP A 126 28.70 7.57 8.32
N LEU A 127 28.02 6.56 8.88
CA LEU A 127 27.50 6.65 10.24
C LEU A 127 28.61 6.41 11.28
N GLU A 128 28.73 7.35 12.21
CA GLU A 128 29.63 7.21 13.36
C GLU A 128 29.08 6.35 14.50
N GLN A 129 27.77 6.04 14.44
CA GLN A 129 27.07 5.24 15.45
C GLN A 129 26.50 3.99 14.79
N GLU A 130 26.37 2.92 15.58
CA GLU A 130 25.65 1.72 15.15
C GLU A 130 24.16 2.00 15.01
N GLU A 131 23.59 1.62 13.89
CA GLU A 131 22.15 1.59 13.67
C GLU A 131 21.70 0.16 13.36
N PHE A 132 20.55 -0.21 13.91
CA PHE A 132 19.94 -1.50 13.64
C PHE A 132 18.63 -1.31 12.83
N TRP A 133 18.53 -2.02 11.72
CA TRP A 133 17.42 -1.91 10.78
C TRP A 133 16.77 -3.26 10.51
N ALA A 134 15.49 -3.23 10.19
CA ALA A 134 14.74 -4.35 9.65
C ALA A 134 14.34 -4.09 8.20
N LEU A 135 14.65 -5.03 7.32
CA LEU A 135 14.19 -5.08 5.95
C LEU A 135 12.97 -5.97 5.88
N LEU A 136 11.82 -5.42 5.53
CA LEU A 136 10.54 -6.11 5.52
C LEU A 136 10.22 -6.58 4.10
N LEU A 137 9.92 -7.87 3.96
CA LEU A 137 9.76 -8.52 2.66
C LEU A 137 8.43 -9.29 2.59
N ASN A 138 7.90 -9.39 1.38
CA ASN A 138 6.77 -10.27 1.11
C ASN A 138 7.25 -11.70 0.81
N GLN A 139 6.31 -12.63 0.56
CA GLN A 139 6.62 -14.04 0.31
C GLN A 139 7.50 -14.27 -0.94
N ALA A 140 7.51 -13.34 -1.91
CA ALA A 140 8.36 -13.39 -3.09
C ALA A 140 9.69 -12.64 -2.89
N THR A 141 10.11 -12.40 -1.65
CA THR A 141 11.33 -11.64 -1.26
C THR A 141 11.38 -10.21 -1.82
N LYS A 142 10.22 -9.64 -2.22
CA LYS A 142 10.17 -8.25 -2.68
C LYS A 142 10.08 -7.30 -1.50
N LEU A 143 10.84 -6.22 -1.56
CA LEU A 143 10.91 -5.19 -0.54
C LEU A 143 9.53 -4.55 -0.30
N ILE A 144 9.05 -4.62 0.94
CA ILE A 144 7.87 -3.87 1.40
C ILE A 144 8.33 -2.52 1.95
N ASP A 145 9.24 -2.56 2.94
CA ASP A 145 9.78 -1.38 3.60
C ASP A 145 11.12 -1.68 4.28
N LYS A 146 11.82 -0.64 4.69
CA LYS A 146 13.02 -0.69 5.53
C LYS A 146 12.82 0.24 6.72
N VAL A 147 12.93 -0.29 7.91
CA VAL A 147 12.61 0.41 9.15
C VAL A 147 13.81 0.43 10.08
N ARG A 148 14.19 1.61 10.53
CA ARG A 148 15.21 1.75 11.58
C ARG A 148 14.59 1.39 12.93
N ILE A 149 15.15 0.40 13.58
CA ILE A 149 14.65 -0.14 14.85
C ILE A 149 15.29 0.57 16.03
N SER A 150 16.62 0.77 15.97
CA SER A 150 17.37 1.43 17.04
C SER A 150 18.60 2.15 16.48
N THR A 151 19.05 3.14 17.25
CA THR A 151 20.34 3.83 17.06
C THR A 151 21.11 3.66 18.36
N GLY A 152 22.36 3.21 18.25
CA GLY A 152 23.21 2.95 19.40
C GLY A 152 23.73 4.21 20.08
N GLY A 153 24.11 4.03 21.36
CA GLY A 153 24.96 4.97 22.08
C GLY A 153 26.45 4.64 21.89
N ILE A 154 27.30 5.23 22.74
CA ILE A 154 28.76 5.01 22.70
C ILE A 154 29.13 3.54 23.02
N ASP A 155 28.32 2.84 23.82
CA ASP A 155 28.61 1.48 24.34
C ASP A 155 27.86 0.35 23.60
N GLY A 156 27.21 0.62 22.45
CA GLY A 156 26.48 -0.37 21.64
C GLY A 156 25.01 -0.05 21.43
N THR A 157 24.34 -0.91 20.68
CA THR A 157 22.92 -0.75 20.29
C THR A 157 22.05 -1.77 20.99
N TYR A 158 21.12 -1.31 21.84
CA TYR A 158 20.08 -2.19 22.37
C TYR A 158 18.95 -2.33 21.36
N THR A 159 18.75 -3.54 20.84
CA THR A 159 17.68 -3.84 19.90
C THR A 159 16.59 -4.67 20.57
N ASP A 160 15.38 -4.12 20.67
CA ASP A 160 14.22 -4.83 21.19
C ASP A 160 13.52 -5.61 20.06
N VAL A 161 13.56 -6.94 20.13
CA VAL A 161 12.93 -7.86 19.15
C VAL A 161 11.44 -7.59 18.97
N ARG A 162 10.76 -7.12 20.03
CA ARG A 162 9.32 -6.77 19.95
C ARG A 162 9.07 -5.60 19.01
N MET A 163 10.00 -4.66 18.89
CA MET A 163 9.89 -3.54 17.95
C MET A 163 10.00 -4.02 16.51
N ILE A 164 10.91 -4.97 16.23
CA ILE A 164 11.04 -5.60 14.90
C ILE A 164 9.71 -6.29 14.54
N LEU A 165 9.22 -7.16 15.40
CA LEU A 165 7.99 -7.93 15.16
C LEU A 165 6.76 -7.03 15.01
N ARG A 166 6.68 -5.94 15.76
CA ARG A 166 5.62 -4.93 15.62
C ARG A 166 5.58 -4.38 14.18
N GLU A 167 6.71 -3.95 13.65
CA GLU A 167 6.77 -3.40 12.28
C GLU A 167 6.43 -4.46 11.23
N VAL A 168 6.90 -5.70 11.42
CA VAL A 168 6.56 -6.84 10.55
C VAL A 168 5.05 -7.06 10.47
N LEU A 169 4.37 -7.06 11.61
CA LEU A 169 2.92 -7.25 11.68
C LEU A 169 2.14 -6.08 11.08
N LEU A 170 2.53 -4.84 11.39
CA LEU A 170 1.89 -3.64 10.83
C LEU A 170 1.98 -3.61 9.31
N GLN A 171 3.11 -3.98 8.74
CA GLN A 171 3.35 -4.00 7.29
C GLN A 171 2.94 -5.32 6.62
N ARG A 172 2.44 -6.29 7.39
CA ARG A 172 2.07 -7.64 6.91
C ARG A 172 3.21 -8.32 6.14
N ALA A 173 4.44 -8.12 6.59
CA ALA A 173 5.59 -8.81 6.02
C ALA A 173 5.59 -10.28 6.43
N THR A 174 6.07 -11.15 5.56
CA THR A 174 6.18 -12.61 5.81
C THR A 174 7.61 -13.07 5.97
N GLN A 175 8.56 -12.22 5.56
CA GLN A 175 9.99 -12.47 5.67
C GLN A 175 10.69 -11.19 6.10
N ILE A 176 11.80 -11.32 6.80
CA ILE A 176 12.64 -10.20 7.23
C ILE A 176 14.12 -10.52 6.99
N ALA A 177 14.90 -9.49 6.72
CA ALA A 177 16.33 -9.48 7.02
C ALA A 177 16.60 -8.38 8.05
N VAL A 178 17.61 -8.57 8.88
CA VAL A 178 18.06 -7.52 9.79
C VAL A 178 19.45 -7.05 9.40
N VAL A 179 19.74 -5.79 9.64
CA VAL A 179 20.97 -5.14 9.18
C VAL A 179 21.46 -4.19 10.26
N HIS A 180 22.75 -4.22 10.53
CA HIS A 180 23.40 -3.19 11.33
C HIS A 180 24.79 -2.85 10.76
N ASN A 181 25.30 -1.67 11.08
CA ASN A 181 26.63 -1.27 10.69
C ASN A 181 27.62 -1.39 11.85
N HIS A 182 28.88 -1.63 11.51
CA HIS A 182 30.00 -1.52 12.45
C HIS A 182 30.88 -0.33 12.06
N PRO A 183 30.75 0.83 12.73
CA PRO A 183 31.60 1.99 12.47
C PRO A 183 33.09 1.74 12.66
N SER A 184 33.43 0.73 13.47
CA SER A 184 34.83 0.28 13.68
C SER A 184 35.48 -0.38 12.46
N GLY A 185 34.68 -0.73 11.42
CA GLY A 185 35.13 -1.46 10.24
C GLY A 185 35.34 -2.97 10.46
N ASN A 186 35.12 -3.50 11.67
CA ASN A 186 35.21 -4.93 11.92
C ASN A 186 33.98 -5.66 11.38
N ILE A 187 34.13 -6.48 10.35
CA ILE A 187 33.02 -7.22 9.71
C ILE A 187 32.56 -8.45 10.50
N HIS A 188 33.35 -8.92 11.47
CA HIS A 188 33.00 -10.14 12.19
C HIS A 188 31.94 -9.88 13.26
N PRO A 189 30.91 -10.77 13.33
CA PRO A 189 29.85 -10.63 14.33
C PRO A 189 30.41 -10.84 15.75
N SER A 190 29.99 -9.98 16.66
CA SER A 190 30.24 -10.12 18.08
C SER A 190 29.39 -11.27 18.68
N GLN A 191 29.70 -11.69 19.90
CA GLN A 191 28.86 -12.64 20.61
C GLN A 191 27.44 -12.12 20.88
N PRO A 192 27.24 -10.83 21.26
CA PRO A 192 25.91 -10.23 21.34
C PRO A 192 25.13 -10.30 20.02
N ASP A 193 25.77 -10.06 18.85
CA ASP A 193 25.08 -10.14 17.55
C ASP A 193 24.56 -11.55 17.28
N LYS A 194 25.35 -12.57 17.59
CA LYS A 194 24.93 -13.99 17.43
C LYS A 194 23.74 -14.32 18.33
N ILE A 195 23.76 -13.87 19.59
CA ILE A 195 22.67 -14.07 20.55
C ILE A 195 21.41 -13.34 20.08
N LEU A 196 21.53 -12.09 19.63
CA LEU A 196 20.42 -11.29 19.13
C LEU A 196 19.81 -11.94 17.88
N THR A 197 20.64 -12.39 16.94
CA THR A 197 20.20 -13.08 15.71
C THR A 197 19.36 -14.31 16.05
N GLU A 198 19.83 -15.13 16.98
CA GLU A 198 19.10 -16.33 17.42
C GLU A 198 17.78 -15.99 18.14
N HIS A 199 17.75 -14.92 18.93
CA HIS A 199 16.52 -14.44 19.57
C HIS A 199 15.50 -13.95 18.53
N ILE A 200 15.95 -13.16 17.52
CA ILE A 200 15.09 -12.69 16.44
C ILE A 200 14.54 -13.89 15.66
N ARG A 201 15.39 -14.83 15.28
CA ARG A 201 15.01 -16.02 14.53
C ARG A 201 13.91 -16.81 15.26
N LYS A 202 14.13 -17.16 16.52
CA LYS A 202 13.14 -17.90 17.33
C LYS A 202 11.81 -17.16 17.48
N ALA A 203 11.87 -15.86 17.72
CA ALA A 203 10.65 -15.06 17.87
C ALA A 203 9.88 -14.93 16.56
N ALA A 204 10.57 -14.74 15.44
CA ALA A 204 9.98 -14.69 14.10
C ALA A 204 9.36 -16.04 13.70
N ASP A 205 10.06 -17.14 13.92
CA ASP A 205 9.59 -18.51 13.62
C ASP A 205 8.28 -18.83 14.37
N THR A 206 8.16 -18.41 15.64
CA THR A 206 6.93 -18.59 16.44
C THR A 206 5.72 -17.93 15.80
N MET A 207 5.93 -16.87 15.00
CA MET A 207 4.90 -16.11 14.29
C MET A 207 4.79 -16.48 12.79
N ASN A 208 5.47 -17.57 12.36
CA ASN A 208 5.58 -17.96 10.95
C ASN A 208 6.18 -16.86 10.05
N ILE A 209 7.10 -16.07 10.59
CA ILE A 209 7.87 -15.07 9.88
C ILE A 209 9.28 -15.61 9.70
N ARG A 210 9.79 -15.60 8.47
CA ARG A 210 11.12 -16.13 8.17
C ARG A 210 12.17 -15.02 8.29
N LEU A 211 13.17 -15.21 9.16
CA LEU A 211 14.42 -14.45 9.09
C LEU A 211 15.28 -15.03 7.97
N ILE A 212 15.50 -14.24 6.89
CA ILE A 212 16.27 -14.72 5.72
C ILE A 212 17.76 -14.41 5.82
N ASP A 213 18.12 -13.31 6.50
CA ASP A 213 19.52 -12.96 6.73
C ASP A 213 19.68 -11.98 7.90
N HIS A 214 20.90 -11.91 8.43
CA HIS A 214 21.41 -10.83 9.25
C HIS A 214 22.70 -10.34 8.61
N VAL A 215 22.74 -9.08 8.17
CA VAL A 215 23.87 -8.51 7.44
C VAL A 215 24.54 -7.43 8.29
N ILE A 216 25.85 -7.53 8.45
CA ILE A 216 26.69 -6.50 9.07
C ILE A 216 27.29 -5.68 7.93
N VAL A 217 27.05 -4.38 7.92
CA VAL A 217 27.53 -3.45 6.87
C VAL A 217 28.72 -2.66 7.38
N CYS A 218 29.80 -2.68 6.61
CA CYS A 218 30.95 -1.79 6.76
C CYS A 218 31.13 -0.97 5.47
N GLU A 219 32.06 -0.03 5.45
CA GLU A 219 32.27 0.91 4.35
C GLU A 219 32.38 0.22 2.97
N SER A 220 33.23 -0.80 2.86
CA SER A 220 33.51 -1.50 1.59
C SER A 220 33.26 -3.00 1.62
N GLN A 221 32.79 -3.53 2.74
CA GLN A 221 32.62 -4.97 2.99
C GLN A 221 31.35 -5.22 3.80
N PHE A 222 30.88 -6.46 3.79
CA PHE A 222 29.78 -6.90 4.62
C PHE A 222 29.98 -8.35 5.07
N TYR A 223 29.24 -8.72 6.10
CA TYR A 223 29.14 -10.09 6.60
C TYR A 223 27.68 -10.52 6.55
N SER A 224 27.40 -11.72 6.07
CA SER A 224 26.07 -12.31 6.06
C SER A 224 26.06 -13.57 6.91
N PHE A 225 25.13 -13.62 7.87
CA PHE A 225 24.94 -14.81 8.70
C PHE A 225 24.39 -15.99 7.88
N ALA A 226 23.59 -15.73 6.85
CA ALA A 226 23.06 -16.77 5.98
C ALA A 226 24.16 -17.40 5.12
N ASP A 227 25.03 -16.57 4.50
CA ASP A 227 26.15 -17.06 3.67
C ASP A 227 27.16 -17.88 4.48
N GLU A 228 27.33 -17.57 5.75
CA GLU A 228 28.23 -18.26 6.67
C GLU A 228 27.55 -19.45 7.41
N GLY A 229 26.28 -19.75 7.08
CA GLY A 229 25.55 -20.88 7.65
C GLY A 229 25.22 -20.76 9.14
N LEU A 230 25.05 -19.53 9.63
CA LEU A 230 24.76 -19.21 11.04
C LEU A 230 23.27 -18.87 11.28
N LEU A 231 22.39 -19.12 10.32
CA LEU A 231 20.94 -18.97 10.41
C LEU A 231 20.21 -20.29 10.41
#